data_56f1c731c0ee00decb1adb9b2c36f33e
#
_entry.id   56f1c731c0ee00decb1adb9b2c36f33e
#
_cell.length_a   1.000
_cell.length_b   1.000
_cell.length_c   1.000
_cell.angle_alpha   90.00
_cell.angle_beta   90.00
_cell.angle_gamma   90.00
#
_symmetry.space_group_name_H-M   'P 1'
#
loop_
_entity.id
_entity.type
_entity.pdbx_description
1 polymer ?
#
loop_
_entity_poly.entity_id
_entity_poly.type
_entity_poly.pdbx_seq_one_letter_code
_entity_poly.pdbx_strand_id
1 'polypeptide(L)'
;ANILSYEMIIAVIGDSSCSPEETKLAETVGELLAQQGVTVICGGLGGVMEAVCRGAKSKGGLTVGILPGQDSSMANSWVDIPVVTGIGEARNVPVVKSAQAVIAIGGGYGTLSEIAYALKSRIPIIGLNTWSLSRNEREDDSIIRVQSATEAVDKAISLAKRHKNYEIASLRSQ
;
A
#
# COMPACT_ATOMS: atom_id res chain seq x y z
N ALA A 1 -24.84 -8.71 18.57
CA ALA A 1 -24.46 -7.54 17.76
C ALA A 1 -23.26 -7.92 16.90
N ASN A 2 -23.46 -8.06 15.60
CA ASN A 2 -22.35 -8.23 14.65
C ASN A 2 -21.46 -6.99 14.73
N ILE A 3 -20.32 -7.14 15.38
CA ILE A 3 -19.21 -6.23 15.20
C ILE A 3 -18.84 -6.40 13.73
N LEU A 4 -19.15 -5.39 12.91
CA LEU A 4 -18.71 -5.31 11.54
C LEU A 4 -17.21 -5.66 11.53
N SER A 5 -16.86 -6.79 10.95
CA SER A 5 -15.47 -7.14 10.70
C SER A 5 -14.98 -6.13 9.68
N TYR A 6 -14.40 -5.03 10.16
CA TYR A 6 -13.75 -4.06 9.29
C TYR A 6 -12.68 -4.78 8.49
N GLU A 7 -12.86 -4.80 7.19
CA GLU A 7 -11.91 -5.37 6.27
C GLU A 7 -10.57 -4.64 6.43
N MET A 8 -9.48 -5.40 6.50
CA MET A 8 -8.14 -4.82 6.59
C MET A 8 -7.73 -4.33 5.21
N ILE A 9 -7.24 -3.10 5.13
CA ILE A 9 -6.73 -2.49 3.91
C ILE A 9 -5.23 -2.23 4.07
N ILE A 10 -4.44 -2.73 3.14
CA ILE A 10 -3.01 -2.44 3.05
C ILE A 10 -2.74 -1.80 1.70
N ALA A 11 -2.05 -0.65 1.72
CA ALA A 11 -1.58 0.01 0.51
C ALA A 11 -0.27 -0.62 0.04
N VAL A 12 -0.17 -0.84 -1.26
CA VAL A 12 1.09 -1.21 -1.91
C VAL A 12 1.46 -0.11 -2.88
N ILE A 13 2.63 0.47 -2.69
CA ILE A 13 3.15 1.59 -3.46
C ILE A 13 4.46 1.24 -4.15
N GLY A 14 4.72 1.85 -5.27
CA GLY A 14 5.90 1.65 -6.11
C GLY A 14 5.74 2.32 -7.46
N ASP A 15 6.76 2.23 -8.30
CA ASP A 15 6.76 2.90 -9.60
C ASP A 15 5.82 2.26 -10.62
N SER A 16 5.35 3.09 -11.55
CA SER A 16 4.64 2.66 -12.75
C SER A 16 5.55 1.95 -13.78
N SER A 17 6.87 2.08 -13.62
CA SER A 17 7.90 1.36 -14.38
C SER A 17 8.85 0.70 -13.38
N CYS A 18 8.88 -0.61 -13.33
CA CYS A 18 9.65 -1.37 -12.35
C CYS A 18 10.44 -2.51 -13.01
N SER A 19 11.45 -3.00 -12.30
CA SER A 19 12.27 -4.12 -12.76
C SER A 19 11.47 -5.44 -12.74
N PRO A 20 11.93 -6.49 -13.46
CA PRO A 20 11.33 -7.82 -13.36
C PRO A 20 11.33 -8.38 -11.93
N GLU A 21 12.35 -8.08 -11.14
CA GLU A 21 12.45 -8.48 -9.75
C GLU A 21 11.37 -7.79 -8.88
N GLU A 22 11.22 -6.48 -9.03
CA GLU A 22 10.17 -5.72 -8.34
C GLU A 22 8.77 -6.16 -8.76
N THR A 23 8.57 -6.47 -10.04
CA THR A 23 7.32 -7.04 -10.56
C THR A 23 6.98 -8.33 -9.84
N LYS A 24 7.94 -9.25 -9.73
CA LYS A 24 7.75 -10.54 -9.07
C LYS A 24 7.48 -10.36 -7.56
N LEU A 25 8.21 -9.47 -6.90
CA LEU A 25 7.97 -9.15 -5.49
C LEU A 25 6.55 -8.61 -5.27
N ALA A 26 6.13 -7.66 -6.09
CA ALA A 26 4.80 -7.05 -5.99
C ALA A 26 3.69 -8.09 -6.23
N GLU A 27 3.84 -8.94 -7.22
CA GLU A 27 2.88 -10.02 -7.50
C GLU A 27 2.76 -10.98 -6.31
N THR A 28 3.89 -11.43 -5.76
CA THR A 28 3.92 -12.29 -4.56
C THR A 28 3.29 -11.61 -3.34
N VAL A 29 3.58 -10.33 -3.12
CA VAL A 29 2.93 -9.54 -2.05
C VAL A 29 1.42 -9.53 -2.23
N GLY A 30 0.92 -9.30 -3.44
CA GLY A 30 -0.50 -9.32 -3.74
C GLY A 30 -1.16 -10.68 -3.46
N GLU A 31 -0.52 -11.77 -3.88
CA GLU A 31 -0.98 -13.13 -3.59
C GLU A 31 -1.11 -13.40 -2.09
N LEU A 32 -0.07 -13.07 -1.33
CA LEU A 32 -0.02 -13.30 0.10
C LEU A 32 -1.05 -12.45 0.87
N LEU A 33 -1.23 -11.19 0.48
CA LEU A 33 -2.26 -10.32 1.05
C LEU A 33 -3.66 -10.88 0.82
N ALA A 34 -3.95 -11.30 -0.40
CA ALA A 34 -5.25 -11.89 -0.76
C ALA A 34 -5.52 -13.18 0.03
N GLN A 35 -4.53 -14.07 0.20
CA GLN A 35 -4.64 -15.28 1.01
C GLN A 35 -4.96 -15.01 2.47
N GLN A 36 -4.61 -13.82 2.98
CA GLN A 36 -4.94 -13.36 4.34
C GLN A 36 -6.25 -12.57 4.41
N GLY A 37 -7.00 -12.48 3.31
CA GLY A 37 -8.26 -11.73 3.26
C GLY A 37 -8.10 -10.21 3.34
N VAL A 38 -6.94 -9.69 2.98
CA VAL A 38 -6.63 -8.26 2.99
C VAL A 38 -7.03 -7.62 1.67
N THR A 39 -7.72 -6.48 1.72
CA THR A 39 -7.97 -5.65 0.54
C THR A 39 -6.72 -4.85 0.19
N VAL A 40 -6.30 -4.94 -1.07
CA VAL A 40 -5.17 -4.17 -1.61
C VAL A 40 -5.67 -2.84 -2.15
N ILE A 41 -5.05 -1.73 -1.71
CA ILE A 41 -5.24 -0.41 -2.30
C ILE A 41 -3.93 0.07 -2.93
N CYS A 42 -4.00 0.66 -4.10
CA CYS A 42 -2.85 1.21 -4.82
C CYS A 42 -3.26 2.39 -5.70
N GLY A 43 -2.30 2.94 -6.43
CA GLY A 43 -2.55 4.02 -7.39
C GLY A 43 -3.25 3.60 -8.69
N GLY A 44 -3.48 2.32 -8.91
CA GLY A 44 -4.30 1.78 -9.99
C GLY A 44 -3.70 1.79 -11.39
N LEU A 45 -2.44 2.21 -11.57
CA LEU A 45 -1.75 2.29 -12.85
C LEU A 45 -0.88 1.05 -13.12
N GLY A 46 0.23 1.22 -13.87
CA GLY A 46 1.13 0.13 -14.25
C GLY A 46 2.20 -0.21 -13.20
N GLY A 47 3.18 -0.99 -13.61
CA GLY A 47 4.34 -1.37 -12.80
C GLY A 47 3.99 -2.15 -11.55
N VAL A 48 4.48 -1.70 -10.40
CA VAL A 48 4.21 -2.32 -9.09
C VAL A 48 2.70 -2.36 -8.80
N MET A 49 1.96 -1.32 -9.13
CA MET A 49 0.52 -1.24 -8.92
C MET A 49 -0.25 -2.33 -9.69
N GLU A 50 0.11 -2.55 -10.95
CA GLU A 50 -0.48 -3.62 -11.77
C GLU A 50 -0.08 -5.00 -11.26
N ALA A 51 1.19 -5.21 -10.94
CA ALA A 51 1.69 -6.49 -10.48
C ALA A 51 1.04 -6.95 -9.17
N VAL A 52 0.89 -6.04 -8.19
CA VAL A 52 0.22 -6.37 -6.93
C VAL A 52 -1.25 -6.69 -7.12
N CYS A 53 -1.94 -5.95 -7.99
CA CYS A 53 -3.34 -6.24 -8.33
C CYS A 53 -3.48 -7.60 -9.00
N ARG A 54 -2.62 -7.94 -9.97
CA ARG A 54 -2.60 -9.24 -10.63
C ARG A 54 -2.39 -10.39 -9.63
N GLY A 55 -1.41 -10.25 -8.75
CA GLY A 55 -1.16 -11.22 -7.69
C GLY A 55 -2.36 -11.39 -6.76
N ALA A 56 -2.95 -10.31 -6.29
CA ALA A 56 -4.14 -10.37 -5.43
C ALA A 56 -5.32 -11.06 -6.14
N LYS A 57 -5.57 -10.72 -7.39
CA LYS A 57 -6.66 -11.33 -8.19
C LYS A 57 -6.44 -12.82 -8.41
N SER A 58 -5.21 -13.30 -8.57
CA SER A 58 -4.90 -14.72 -8.74
C SER A 58 -5.32 -15.58 -7.54
N LYS A 59 -5.49 -14.98 -6.38
CA LYS A 59 -5.93 -15.61 -5.12
C LYS A 59 -7.33 -15.15 -4.66
N GLY A 60 -8.11 -14.53 -5.56
CA GLY A 60 -9.47 -14.10 -5.28
C GLY A 60 -9.57 -12.87 -4.37
N GLY A 61 -8.50 -12.09 -4.23
CA GLY A 61 -8.49 -10.87 -3.43
C GLY A 61 -9.24 -9.71 -4.07
N LEU A 62 -9.54 -8.69 -3.27
CA LEU A 62 -10.16 -7.44 -3.69
C LEU A 62 -9.09 -6.36 -3.89
N THR A 63 -9.20 -5.63 -5.00
CA THR A 63 -8.26 -4.58 -5.39
C THR A 63 -8.96 -3.25 -5.60
N VAL A 64 -8.41 -2.19 -5.03
CA VAL A 64 -8.90 -0.81 -5.17
C VAL A 64 -7.80 0.05 -5.79
N GLY A 65 -8.10 0.73 -6.86
CA GLY A 65 -7.19 1.66 -7.52
C GLY A 65 -7.67 3.10 -7.38
N ILE A 66 -6.88 3.95 -6.74
CA ILE A 66 -7.16 5.39 -6.62
C ILE A 66 -6.50 6.10 -7.79
N LEU A 67 -7.29 6.47 -8.79
CA LEU A 67 -6.83 6.97 -10.07
C LEU A 67 -6.64 8.49 -10.09
N PRO A 68 -5.60 9.00 -10.76
CA PRO A 68 -5.34 10.43 -10.86
C PRO A 68 -6.23 11.16 -11.87
N GLY A 69 -6.74 10.45 -12.87
CA GLY A 69 -7.44 11.01 -14.04
C GLY A 69 -8.90 11.33 -13.81
N GLN A 70 -9.55 11.74 -14.88
CA GLN A 70 -10.96 12.16 -14.92
C GLN A 70 -11.92 10.99 -15.13
N ASP A 71 -11.41 9.83 -15.50
CA ASP A 71 -12.16 8.61 -15.75
C ASP A 71 -11.36 7.36 -15.39
N SER A 72 -11.94 6.18 -15.57
CA SER A 72 -11.34 4.90 -15.23
C SER A 72 -10.48 4.28 -16.34
N SER A 73 -10.29 4.93 -17.47
CA SER A 73 -9.62 4.35 -18.66
C SER A 73 -8.15 3.98 -18.40
N MET A 74 -7.50 4.67 -17.46
CA MET A 74 -6.10 4.44 -17.10
C MET A 74 -5.90 3.30 -16.07
N ALA A 75 -6.99 2.77 -15.48
CA ALA A 75 -6.90 1.68 -14.53
C ALA A 75 -6.31 0.43 -15.19
N ASN A 76 -5.38 -0.25 -14.49
CA ASN A 76 -4.94 -1.56 -14.96
C ASN A 76 -6.08 -2.58 -14.88
N SER A 77 -5.99 -3.64 -15.68
CA SER A 77 -7.06 -4.64 -15.87
C SER A 77 -7.41 -5.44 -14.61
N TRP A 78 -6.60 -5.35 -13.55
CA TRP A 78 -6.72 -6.12 -12.33
C TRP A 78 -7.33 -5.33 -11.17
N VAL A 79 -7.70 -4.08 -11.41
CA VAL A 79 -8.42 -3.23 -10.44
C VAL A 79 -9.91 -3.59 -10.45
N ASP A 80 -10.43 -4.03 -9.30
CA ASP A 80 -11.87 -4.30 -9.14
C ASP A 80 -12.67 -3.00 -8.97
N ILE A 81 -12.18 -2.12 -8.11
CA ILE A 81 -12.84 -0.85 -7.77
C ILE A 81 -11.95 0.32 -8.17
N PRO A 82 -12.18 0.93 -9.34
CA PRO A 82 -11.49 2.15 -9.72
C PRO A 82 -12.18 3.35 -9.05
N VAL A 83 -11.40 4.11 -8.28
CA VAL A 83 -11.84 5.37 -7.67
C VAL A 83 -11.29 6.53 -8.49
N VAL A 84 -12.15 7.19 -9.24
CA VAL A 84 -11.77 8.32 -10.10
C VAL A 84 -11.73 9.60 -9.28
N THR A 85 -10.55 10.23 -9.18
CA THR A 85 -10.37 11.41 -8.35
C THR A 85 -10.27 12.72 -9.12
N GLY A 86 -9.69 12.71 -10.31
CA GLY A 86 -9.45 13.91 -11.11
C GLY A 86 -8.46 14.91 -10.51
N ILE A 87 -7.69 14.50 -9.48
CA ILE A 87 -6.80 15.41 -8.74
C ILE A 87 -5.30 15.15 -9.02
N GLY A 88 -5.00 14.36 -10.05
CA GLY A 88 -3.61 14.07 -10.41
C GLY A 88 -2.84 13.37 -9.31
N GLU A 89 -1.59 13.74 -9.12
CA GLU A 89 -0.70 13.10 -8.13
C GLU A 89 -1.13 13.34 -6.68
N ALA A 90 -1.97 14.32 -6.39
CA ALA A 90 -2.53 14.52 -5.06
C ALA A 90 -3.30 13.29 -4.55
N ARG A 91 -3.74 12.39 -5.45
CA ARG A 91 -4.39 11.11 -5.09
C ARG A 91 -3.46 10.17 -4.32
N ASN A 92 -2.13 10.43 -4.30
CA ASN A 92 -1.18 9.67 -3.48
C ASN A 92 -1.53 9.75 -1.99
N VAL A 93 -2.11 10.85 -1.54
CA VAL A 93 -2.56 11.04 -0.16
C VAL A 93 -3.67 10.05 0.22
N PRO A 94 -4.81 9.98 -0.47
CA PRO A 94 -5.85 8.99 -0.14
C PRO A 94 -5.40 7.54 -0.31
N VAL A 95 -4.44 7.22 -1.20
CA VAL A 95 -3.88 5.86 -1.28
C VAL A 95 -3.35 5.41 0.07
N VAL A 96 -2.45 6.19 0.67
CA VAL A 96 -1.82 5.80 1.94
C VAL A 96 -2.73 6.01 3.14
N LYS A 97 -3.52 7.08 3.16
CA LYS A 97 -4.39 7.39 4.31
C LYS A 97 -5.59 6.45 4.44
N SER A 98 -5.95 5.72 3.40
CA SER A 98 -7.03 4.73 3.44
C SER A 98 -6.59 3.38 4.02
N ALA A 99 -5.27 3.19 4.24
CA ALA A 99 -4.70 1.92 4.67
C ALA A 99 -4.26 1.95 6.13
N GLN A 100 -4.23 0.78 6.76
CA GLN A 100 -3.71 0.58 8.11
C GLN A 100 -2.19 0.31 8.13
N ALA A 101 -1.62 -0.08 6.99
CA ALA A 101 -0.18 -0.20 6.77
C ALA A 101 0.13 -0.01 5.29
N VAL A 102 1.38 0.30 4.97
CA VAL A 102 1.88 0.52 3.62
C VAL A 102 3.07 -0.41 3.36
N ILE A 103 3.08 -1.08 2.21
CA ILE A 103 4.24 -1.81 1.70
C ILE A 103 4.77 -1.02 0.50
N ALA A 104 6.02 -0.55 0.59
CA ALA A 104 6.71 0.14 -0.48
C ALA A 104 7.69 -0.81 -1.18
N ILE A 105 7.58 -0.92 -2.50
CA ILE A 105 8.44 -1.78 -3.33
C ILE A 105 9.17 -0.91 -4.35
N GLY A 106 10.51 -0.84 -4.23
CA GLY A 106 11.32 0.05 -5.07
C GLY A 106 10.83 1.49 -5.00
N GLY A 107 10.65 2.11 -6.14
CA GLY A 107 9.95 3.38 -6.28
C GLY A 107 10.83 4.60 -6.47
N GLY A 108 10.29 5.55 -7.24
CA GLY A 108 10.87 6.86 -7.49
C GLY A 108 10.32 7.94 -6.55
N TYR A 109 10.31 9.17 -7.03
CA TYR A 109 9.88 10.33 -6.21
C TYR A 109 8.39 10.33 -5.90
N GLY A 110 7.54 9.76 -6.77
CA GLY A 110 6.13 9.56 -6.47
C GLY A 110 5.95 8.67 -5.24
N THR A 111 6.64 7.54 -5.21
CA THR A 111 6.66 6.62 -4.07
C THR A 111 7.23 7.28 -2.82
N LEU A 112 8.29 8.09 -2.96
CA LEU A 112 8.85 8.85 -1.84
C LEU A 112 7.82 9.83 -1.24
N SER A 113 7.01 10.47 -2.08
CA SER A 113 5.94 11.35 -1.61
C SER A 113 4.89 10.59 -0.79
N GLU A 114 4.50 9.40 -1.22
CA GLU A 114 3.58 8.52 -0.50
C GLU A 114 4.18 8.06 0.83
N ILE A 115 5.46 7.68 0.85
CA ILE A 115 6.19 7.34 2.08
C ILE A 115 6.14 8.51 3.06
N ALA A 116 6.43 9.74 2.61
CA ALA A 116 6.41 10.93 3.46
C ALA A 116 5.01 11.19 4.05
N TYR A 117 3.95 11.05 3.25
CA TYR A 117 2.57 11.19 3.75
C TYR A 117 2.19 10.12 4.75
N ALA A 118 2.59 8.87 4.53
CA ALA A 118 2.34 7.78 5.47
C ALA A 118 3.06 8.01 6.80
N LEU A 119 4.34 8.39 6.78
CA LEU A 119 5.11 8.71 7.98
C LEU A 119 4.50 9.90 8.74
N LYS A 120 4.14 10.98 8.04
CA LYS A 120 3.43 12.12 8.63
C LYS A 120 2.13 11.72 9.32
N SER A 121 1.43 10.75 8.76
CA SER A 121 0.15 10.23 9.28
C SER A 121 0.32 9.11 10.30
N ARG A 122 1.56 8.75 10.65
CA ARG A 122 1.89 7.65 11.56
C ARG A 122 1.38 6.27 11.10
N ILE A 123 1.24 6.08 9.80
CA ILE A 123 0.88 4.81 9.20
C ILE A 123 2.17 4.00 9.01
N PRO A 124 2.24 2.75 9.51
CA PRO A 124 3.44 1.92 9.37
C PRO A 124 3.82 1.69 7.91
N ILE A 125 5.12 1.78 7.61
CA ILE A 125 5.67 1.50 6.28
C ILE A 125 6.67 0.38 6.37
N ILE A 126 6.46 -0.64 5.54
CA ILE A 126 7.37 -1.76 5.32
C ILE A 126 8.01 -1.58 3.94
N GLY A 127 9.32 -1.63 3.88
CA GLY A 127 10.09 -1.38 2.65
C GLY A 127 10.81 -2.61 2.11
N LEU A 128 10.60 -2.87 0.81
CA LEU A 128 11.32 -3.84 0.00
C LEU A 128 12.09 -3.11 -1.10
N ASN A 129 13.40 -3.10 -1.04
CA ASN A 129 14.27 -2.44 -2.04
C ASN A 129 13.87 -0.98 -2.32
N THR A 130 13.42 -0.25 -1.30
CA THR A 130 12.95 1.13 -1.44
C THR A 130 13.91 2.14 -0.79
N TRP A 131 13.45 3.37 -0.65
CA TRP A 131 14.21 4.50 -0.13
C TRP A 131 14.82 4.26 1.23
N SER A 132 16.01 4.83 1.43
CA SER A 132 16.61 5.09 2.74
C SER A 132 16.50 6.56 3.04
N LEU A 133 16.10 6.91 4.25
CA LEU A 133 15.97 8.29 4.66
C LEU A 133 17.08 8.67 5.65
N SER A 134 17.61 9.86 5.50
CA SER A 134 18.53 10.44 6.48
C SER A 134 18.25 11.94 6.64
N ARG A 135 18.49 12.45 7.84
CA ARG A 135 18.40 13.87 8.14
C ARG A 135 19.58 14.31 8.98
N ASN A 136 20.32 15.32 8.51
CA ASN A 136 21.54 15.79 9.16
C ASN A 136 22.53 14.65 9.43
N GLU A 137 22.80 13.83 8.41
CA GLU A 137 23.73 12.70 8.45
C GLU A 137 23.34 11.58 9.44
N ARG A 138 22.12 11.63 9.98
CA ARG A 138 21.57 10.58 10.83
C ARG A 138 20.56 9.78 10.05
N GLU A 139 20.72 8.47 10.05
CA GLU A 139 19.77 7.55 9.43
C GLU A 139 18.41 7.65 10.14
N ASP A 140 17.34 7.68 9.34
CA ASP A 140 15.95 7.61 9.81
C ASP A 140 15.46 6.18 9.53
N ASP A 141 15.19 5.44 10.59
CA ASP A 141 14.76 4.05 10.57
C ASP A 141 13.23 3.87 10.58
N SER A 142 12.49 4.93 10.26
CA SER A 142 11.02 4.91 10.26
C SER A 142 10.44 3.96 9.20
N ILE A 143 11.18 3.68 8.13
CA ILE A 143 10.81 2.65 7.15
C ILE A 143 11.33 1.30 7.66
N ILE A 144 10.42 0.37 7.92
CA ILE A 144 10.76 -0.97 8.40
C ILE A 144 11.24 -1.81 7.22
N ARG A 145 12.52 -2.09 7.14
CA ARG A 145 13.13 -2.83 6.05
C ARG A 145 12.98 -4.32 6.24
N VAL A 146 12.61 -5.00 5.18
CA VAL A 146 12.48 -6.45 5.11
C VAL A 146 13.11 -6.98 3.83
N GLN A 147 13.37 -8.29 3.77
CA GLN A 147 14.10 -8.91 2.68
C GLN A 147 13.24 -9.78 1.76
N SER A 148 12.01 -10.09 2.15
CA SER A 148 11.13 -10.96 1.39
C SER A 148 9.68 -10.49 1.39
N ALA A 149 8.91 -10.93 0.39
CA ALA A 149 7.47 -10.66 0.31
C ALA A 149 6.72 -11.23 1.53
N THR A 150 7.07 -12.42 1.98
CA THR A 150 6.46 -13.05 3.16
C THR A 150 6.67 -12.21 4.41
N GLU A 151 7.91 -11.79 4.65
CA GLU A 151 8.25 -10.93 5.80
C GLU A 151 7.51 -9.59 5.73
N ALA A 152 7.41 -8.99 4.52
CA ALA A 152 6.70 -7.74 4.31
C ALA A 152 5.22 -7.86 4.67
N VAL A 153 4.55 -8.90 4.20
CA VAL A 153 3.12 -9.12 4.43
C VAL A 153 2.85 -9.43 5.92
N ASP A 154 3.62 -10.31 6.53
CA ASP A 154 3.48 -10.66 7.94
C ASP A 154 3.65 -9.43 8.84
N LYS A 155 4.67 -8.63 8.57
CA LYS A 155 4.95 -7.40 9.32
C LYS A 155 3.85 -6.35 9.12
N ALA A 156 3.41 -6.14 7.87
CA ALA A 156 2.36 -5.20 7.55
C ALA A 156 1.05 -5.55 8.27
N ILE A 157 0.63 -6.81 8.24
CA ILE A 157 -0.60 -7.28 8.90
C ILE A 157 -0.49 -7.10 10.42
N SER A 158 0.65 -7.48 11.02
CA SER A 158 0.89 -7.32 12.45
C SER A 158 0.74 -5.86 12.90
N LEU A 159 1.37 -4.94 12.17
CA LEU A 159 1.33 -3.50 12.48
C LEU A 159 -0.03 -2.87 12.16
N ALA A 160 -0.69 -3.30 11.09
CA ALA A 160 -2.04 -2.85 10.74
C ALA A 160 -3.05 -3.15 11.85
N LYS A 161 -2.98 -4.32 12.48
CA LYS A 161 -3.82 -4.70 13.63
C LYS A 161 -3.62 -3.75 14.81
N ARG A 162 -2.38 -3.37 15.09
CA ARG A 162 -2.05 -2.42 16.19
C ARG A 162 -2.56 -1.02 15.88
N HIS A 163 -2.37 -0.53 14.67
CA HIS A 163 -2.82 0.79 14.22
C HIS A 163 -4.34 0.92 14.35
N LYS A 164 -5.09 -0.07 13.89
CA LYS A 164 -6.54 -0.13 14.00
C LYS A 164 -7.03 -0.09 15.45
N ASN A 165 -6.39 -0.81 16.35
CA ASN A 165 -6.74 -0.81 17.76
C ASN A 165 -6.52 0.57 18.41
N TYR A 166 -5.48 1.28 18.00
CA TYR A 166 -5.21 2.65 18.45
C TYR A 166 -6.30 3.63 17.99
N GLU A 167 -6.72 3.57 16.73
CA GLU A 167 -7.79 4.42 16.19
C GLU A 167 -9.11 4.20 16.94
N ILE A 168 -9.50 2.94 17.17
CA ILE A 168 -10.72 2.59 17.91
C ILE A 168 -10.66 3.10 19.35
N ALA A 169 -9.50 2.97 20.01
CA ALA A 169 -9.32 3.46 21.37
C ALA A 169 -9.42 4.99 21.47
N SER A 170 -8.86 5.72 20.48
CA SER A 170 -8.93 7.18 20.43
C SER A 170 -10.34 7.72 20.21
N LEU A 171 -11.18 7.01 19.45
CA LEU A 171 -12.59 7.36 19.23
C LEU A 171 -13.46 7.13 20.48
N ARG A 172 -13.09 6.19 21.34
CA ARG A 172 -13.81 5.91 22.59
C ARG A 172 -13.46 6.86 23.74
N SER A 173 -12.39 7.64 23.59
CA SER A 173 -11.92 8.59 24.60
C SER A 173 -12.39 10.05 24.35
N GLN A 174 -13.14 10.27 23.27
CA GLN A 174 -13.84 11.53 22.96
C GLN A 174 -15.33 11.42 23.36
#